data_8f238427efc01ea574413ad67cf16f76
#
_entry.id   8f238427efc01ea574413ad67cf16f76
#
_cell.length_a   1.000
_cell.length_b   1.000
_cell.length_c   1.000
_cell.angle_alpha   90.00
_cell.angle_beta   90.00
_cell.angle_gamma   90.00
#
_symmetry.space_group_name_H-M   'P 1'
#
loop_
_entity.id
_entity.type
_entity.pdbx_description
1 polymer ?
#
loop_
_entity_poly.entity_id
_entity_poly.type
_entity_poly.pdbx_seq_one_letter_code
_entity_poly.pdbx_strand_id
1 'polypeptide(L)'
;MLVIITILMGIILDKIRDELLSWPDVTAEPHRFGGLEFRIHKRELGHIHGDRLADLPFPMDTRNELVDSGRVSPHHVMPKSGWISYWITQGENDIPSVVELFRMRYDQLKPKTSLKDAQK
;
A
#
# COMPACT_ATOMS: atom_id res chain seq x y z
N MET A 1 20.90 -10.94 19.46
CA MET A 1 21.52 -9.92 18.58
C MET A 1 20.96 -9.95 17.18
N LEU A 2 21.04 -11.07 16.48
CA LEU A 2 20.48 -11.16 15.12
C LEU A 2 18.98 -10.90 15.07
N VAL A 3 18.23 -11.41 16.05
CA VAL A 3 16.78 -11.21 16.12
C VAL A 3 16.43 -9.74 16.27
N ILE A 4 17.17 -9.01 17.11
CA ILE A 4 16.94 -7.57 17.31
C ILE A 4 17.20 -6.80 16.02
N ILE A 5 18.28 -7.12 15.31
CA ILE A 5 18.62 -6.47 14.04
C ILE A 5 17.53 -6.72 13.01
N THR A 6 17.03 -7.97 12.92
CA THR A 6 15.95 -8.31 11.99
C THR A 6 14.68 -7.52 12.30
N ILE A 7 14.32 -7.39 13.59
CA ILE A 7 13.14 -6.61 14.00
C ILE A 7 13.32 -5.14 13.61
N LEU A 8 14.51 -4.56 13.86
CA LEU A 8 14.76 -3.16 13.52
C LEU A 8 14.72 -2.90 12.02
N MET A 9 15.16 -3.87 11.19
CA MET A 9 15.16 -3.71 9.75
C MET A 9 13.76 -3.79 9.14
N GLY A 10 12.79 -4.39 9.85
CA GLY A 10 11.42 -4.53 9.36
C GLY A 10 10.40 -3.67 10.07
N ILE A 11 10.83 -2.69 10.90
CA ILE A 11 9.91 -1.97 11.78
C ILE A 11 8.87 -1.15 11.01
N ILE A 12 9.25 -0.53 9.89
CA ILE A 12 8.35 0.27 9.08
C ILE A 12 7.31 -0.64 8.44
N LEU A 13 7.76 -1.70 7.81
CA LEU A 13 6.87 -2.70 7.22
C LEU A 13 5.93 -3.29 8.27
N ASP A 14 6.44 -3.62 9.44
CA ASP A 14 5.62 -4.19 10.52
C ASP A 14 4.51 -3.24 10.95
N LYS A 15 4.81 -1.96 11.10
CA LYS A 15 3.82 -0.96 11.49
C LYS A 15 2.76 -0.75 10.41
N ILE A 16 3.18 -0.69 9.15
CA ILE A 16 2.24 -0.58 8.03
C ILE A 16 1.36 -1.82 7.97
N ARG A 17 1.96 -3.00 8.05
CA ARG A 17 1.22 -4.26 8.03
C ARG A 17 0.16 -4.32 9.13
N ASP A 18 0.54 -3.95 10.35
CA ASP A 18 -0.39 -4.01 11.48
C ASP A 18 -1.58 -3.09 11.26
N GLU A 19 -1.34 -1.89 10.72
CA GLU A 19 -2.42 -0.96 10.40
C GLU A 19 -3.34 -1.52 9.32
N LEU A 20 -2.78 -1.97 8.20
CA LEU A 20 -3.56 -2.47 7.08
C LEU A 20 -4.35 -3.72 7.45
N LEU A 21 -3.76 -4.62 8.23
CA LEU A 21 -4.46 -5.84 8.66
C LEU A 21 -5.59 -5.57 9.65
N SER A 22 -5.64 -4.37 10.23
CA SER A 22 -6.76 -3.98 11.08
C SER A 22 -8.00 -3.58 10.27
N TRP A 23 -7.86 -3.36 8.97
CA TRP A 23 -8.99 -2.99 8.12
C TRP A 23 -9.78 -4.24 7.71
N PRO A 24 -11.12 -4.14 7.64
CA PRO A 24 -11.93 -5.31 7.27
C PRO A 24 -11.52 -5.94 5.94
N ASP A 25 -11.41 -7.26 5.94
CA ASP A 25 -11.16 -8.10 4.76
C ASP A 25 -9.76 -7.96 4.14
N VAL A 26 -8.85 -7.21 4.78
CA VAL A 26 -7.48 -7.11 4.29
C VAL A 26 -6.67 -8.32 4.73
N THR A 27 -5.96 -8.91 3.78
CA THR A 27 -5.02 -10.00 4.03
C THR A 27 -3.64 -9.63 3.49
N ALA A 28 -2.63 -10.31 3.97
CA ALA A 28 -1.25 -10.12 3.51
C ALA A 28 -0.64 -11.47 3.17
N GLU A 29 0.13 -11.52 2.10
CA GLU A 29 0.83 -12.73 1.68
C GLU A 29 2.15 -12.35 1.00
N PRO A 30 3.12 -13.28 0.96
CA PRO A 30 4.37 -12.99 0.25
C PRO A 30 4.11 -12.69 -1.22
N HIS A 31 4.75 -11.63 -1.73
CA HIS A 31 4.68 -11.29 -3.15
C HIS A 31 5.68 -12.16 -3.92
N ARG A 32 5.29 -12.66 -5.10
CA ARG A 32 6.13 -13.59 -5.89
C ARG A 32 7.48 -13.01 -6.31
N PHE A 33 7.59 -11.69 -6.40
CA PHE A 33 8.84 -11.01 -6.74
C PHE A 33 9.55 -10.43 -5.50
N GLY A 34 9.19 -10.94 -4.31
CA GLY A 34 9.70 -10.42 -3.05
C GLY A 34 8.77 -9.38 -2.44
N GLY A 35 8.93 -9.15 -1.15
CA GLY A 35 8.08 -8.20 -0.43
C GLY A 35 6.79 -8.83 0.08
N LEU A 36 5.90 -7.97 0.55
CA LEU A 36 4.63 -8.35 1.16
C LEU A 36 3.49 -7.72 0.37
N GLU A 37 2.56 -8.56 -0.08
CA GLU A 37 1.41 -8.14 -0.87
C GLU A 37 0.18 -8.04 0.04
N PHE A 38 -0.55 -6.93 -0.07
CA PHE A 38 -1.81 -6.73 0.64
C PHE A 38 -2.96 -6.86 -0.34
N ARG A 39 -4.01 -7.53 0.10
CA ARG A 39 -5.17 -7.84 -0.74
C ARG A 39 -6.46 -7.56 0.01
N ILE A 40 -7.49 -7.21 -0.75
CA ILE A 40 -8.86 -7.27 -0.28
C ILE A 40 -9.56 -8.31 -1.17
N HIS A 41 -10.00 -9.42 -0.55
CA HIS A 41 -10.50 -10.58 -1.29
C HIS A 41 -9.45 -11.06 -2.30
N LYS A 42 -9.75 -11.06 -3.59
CA LYS A 42 -8.85 -11.54 -4.64
C LYS A 42 -8.09 -10.42 -5.35
N ARG A 43 -8.27 -9.18 -4.91
CA ARG A 43 -7.68 -8.02 -5.59
C ARG A 43 -6.53 -7.45 -4.79
N GLU A 44 -5.45 -7.15 -5.48
CA GLU A 44 -4.29 -6.56 -4.83
C GLU A 44 -4.52 -5.08 -4.52
N LEU A 45 -4.22 -4.70 -3.25
CA LEU A 45 -4.15 -3.30 -2.85
C LEU A 45 -2.83 -2.69 -3.29
N GLY A 46 -1.77 -3.44 -3.12
CA GLY A 46 -0.41 -3.04 -3.39
C GLY A 46 0.55 -3.94 -2.65
N HIS A 47 1.84 -3.70 -2.80
CA HIS A 47 2.86 -4.49 -2.11
C HIS A 47 4.02 -3.59 -1.66
N ILE A 48 4.74 -4.07 -0.65
CA ILE A 48 5.85 -3.32 -0.05
C ILE A 48 7.09 -4.19 -0.08
N HIS A 49 8.19 -3.61 -0.56
CA HIS A 49 9.50 -4.24 -0.57
C HIS A 49 10.30 -3.77 0.65
N GLY A 50 10.27 -4.58 1.73
CA GLY A 50 10.93 -4.24 2.97
C GLY A 50 10.50 -2.88 3.51
N ASP A 51 11.46 -2.12 4.01
CA ASP A 51 11.21 -0.77 4.52
C ASP A 51 11.54 0.32 3.49
N ARG A 52 11.59 -0.04 2.19
CA ARG A 52 12.15 0.82 1.15
C ARG A 52 11.14 1.40 0.17
N LEU A 53 10.16 0.60 -0.23
CA LEU A 53 9.38 0.92 -1.43
C LEU A 53 7.98 0.35 -1.31
N ALA A 54 6.97 1.16 -1.61
CA ALA A 54 5.60 0.71 -1.74
C ALA A 54 5.13 0.94 -3.18
N ASP A 55 4.56 -0.09 -3.79
CA ASP A 55 4.01 -0.04 -5.13
C ASP A 55 2.50 -0.29 -5.06
N LEU A 56 1.71 0.59 -5.68
CA LEU A 56 0.25 0.48 -5.67
C LEU A 56 -0.32 0.79 -7.05
N PRO A 57 -1.39 0.08 -7.47
CA PRO A 57 -2.08 0.39 -8.71
C PRO A 57 -3.27 1.31 -8.46
N PHE A 58 -3.45 2.28 -9.34
CA PHE A 58 -4.58 3.22 -9.29
C PHE A 58 -5.18 3.41 -10.69
N PRO A 59 -6.44 3.83 -10.78
CA PRO A 59 -6.96 4.33 -12.05
C PRO A 59 -6.09 5.48 -12.56
N MET A 60 -6.02 5.65 -13.89
CA MET A 60 -5.09 6.60 -14.49
C MET A 60 -5.30 8.04 -14.04
N ASP A 61 -6.53 8.46 -13.80
CA ASP A 61 -6.80 9.81 -13.30
C ASP A 61 -6.21 10.02 -11.90
N THR A 62 -6.41 9.07 -10.99
CA THR A 62 -5.84 9.12 -9.65
C THR A 62 -4.31 9.05 -9.71
N ARG A 63 -3.79 8.14 -10.53
CA ARG A 63 -2.35 8.01 -10.76
C ARG A 63 -1.74 9.33 -11.19
N ASN A 64 -2.35 9.98 -12.16
CA ASN A 64 -1.83 11.23 -12.71
C ASN A 64 -1.85 12.36 -11.67
N GLU A 65 -2.91 12.46 -10.88
CA GLU A 65 -2.98 13.44 -9.80
C GLU A 65 -1.87 13.22 -8.77
N LEU A 66 -1.65 11.98 -8.37
CA LEU A 66 -0.62 11.64 -7.38
C LEU A 66 0.78 11.96 -7.90
N VAL A 67 1.07 11.61 -9.15
CA VAL A 67 2.38 11.88 -9.76
C VAL A 67 2.56 13.39 -9.97
N ASP A 68 1.57 14.07 -10.52
CA ASP A 68 1.67 15.50 -10.83
C ASP A 68 1.82 16.36 -9.57
N SER A 69 1.23 15.91 -8.45
CA SER A 69 1.36 16.62 -7.16
C SER A 69 2.72 16.36 -6.49
N GLY A 70 3.53 15.45 -7.02
CA GLY A 70 4.83 15.11 -6.43
C GLY A 70 4.74 14.16 -5.24
N ARG A 71 3.56 13.63 -4.93
CA ARG A 71 3.38 12.71 -3.79
C ARG A 71 4.00 11.34 -4.02
N VAL A 72 4.02 10.90 -5.26
CA VAL A 72 4.56 9.60 -5.66
C VAL A 72 5.34 9.73 -6.95
N SER A 73 6.06 8.68 -7.30
CA SER A 73 6.74 8.56 -8.59
C SER A 73 5.98 7.60 -9.51
N PRO A 74 6.13 7.73 -10.84
CA PRO A 74 5.70 6.66 -11.73
C PRO A 74 6.36 5.35 -11.32
N HIS A 75 5.70 4.23 -11.60
CA HIS A 75 6.24 2.92 -11.22
C HIS A 75 7.63 2.71 -11.85
N HIS A 76 8.55 2.19 -11.05
CA HIS A 76 9.96 2.07 -11.45
C HIS A 76 10.20 1.10 -12.62
N VAL A 77 9.26 0.18 -12.89
CA VAL A 77 9.35 -0.76 -14.02
C VAL A 77 8.30 -0.45 -15.08
N MET A 78 7.11 -0.02 -14.67
CA MET A 78 5.99 0.23 -15.58
C MET A 78 5.53 1.70 -15.48
N PRO A 79 6.36 2.65 -15.92
CA PRO A 79 6.10 4.07 -15.63
C PRO A 79 4.88 4.66 -16.31
N LYS A 80 4.37 4.01 -17.35
CA LYS A 80 3.17 4.49 -18.08
C LYS A 80 1.88 3.81 -17.63
N SER A 81 1.97 2.88 -16.68
CA SER A 81 0.80 2.18 -16.15
C SER A 81 0.14 2.96 -15.02
N GLY A 82 -0.97 2.43 -14.51
CA GLY A 82 -1.61 2.96 -13.31
C GLY A 82 -0.83 2.70 -12.02
N TRP A 83 0.21 1.88 -12.08
CA TRP A 83 1.06 1.62 -10.91
C TRP A 83 1.91 2.84 -10.58
N ILE A 84 2.07 3.07 -9.27
CA ILE A 84 2.94 4.13 -8.75
C ILE A 84 3.92 3.53 -7.76
N SER A 85 5.00 4.25 -7.53
CA SER A 85 6.02 3.89 -6.54
C SER A 85 6.13 5.00 -5.51
N TYR A 86 6.12 4.62 -4.24
CA TYR A 86 6.43 5.52 -3.13
C TYR A 86 7.71 5.05 -2.49
N TRP A 87 8.78 5.84 -2.63
CA TRP A 87 10.07 5.53 -2.05
C TRP A 87 10.09 5.99 -0.59
N ILE A 88 10.35 5.05 0.32
CA ILE A 88 10.40 5.34 1.75
C ILE A 88 11.81 5.82 2.06
N THR A 89 11.97 7.13 2.18
CA THR A 89 13.27 7.77 2.38
C THR A 89 13.39 8.50 3.73
N GLN A 90 12.27 8.72 4.42
CA GLN A 90 12.21 9.45 5.68
C GLN A 90 11.89 8.54 6.88
N GLY A 91 12.17 7.25 6.74
CA GLY A 91 11.95 6.29 7.80
C GLY A 91 10.48 6.24 8.24
N GLU A 92 10.27 6.18 9.55
CA GLU A 92 8.91 6.08 10.08
C GLU A 92 8.03 7.30 9.76
N ASN A 93 8.63 8.43 9.41
CA ASN A 93 7.86 9.62 9.03
C ASN A 93 7.07 9.41 7.74
N ASP A 94 7.43 8.42 6.94
CA ASP A 94 6.71 8.08 5.72
C ASP A 94 5.50 7.17 5.95
N ILE A 95 5.38 6.58 7.14
CA ILE A 95 4.30 5.62 7.42
C ILE A 95 2.91 6.22 7.15
N PRO A 96 2.58 7.42 7.65
CA PRO A 96 1.26 7.99 7.38
C PRO A 96 0.97 8.14 5.88
N SER A 97 1.96 8.55 5.09
CA SER A 97 1.79 8.72 3.65
C SER A 97 1.54 7.38 2.94
N VAL A 98 2.28 6.35 3.32
CA VAL A 98 2.10 5.02 2.74
C VAL A 98 0.73 4.45 3.12
N VAL A 99 0.36 4.57 4.39
CA VAL A 99 -0.94 4.08 4.88
C VAL A 99 -2.08 4.81 4.15
N GLU A 100 -1.95 6.11 3.93
CA GLU A 100 -2.95 6.89 3.20
C GLU A 100 -3.13 6.38 1.77
N LEU A 101 -2.04 6.07 1.08
CA LEU A 101 -2.11 5.53 -0.28
C LEU A 101 -2.85 4.19 -0.31
N PHE A 102 -2.53 3.30 0.64
CA PHE A 102 -3.24 2.04 0.76
C PHE A 102 -4.71 2.26 1.11
N ARG A 103 -5.02 3.26 1.95
CA ARG A 103 -6.41 3.56 2.28
C ARG A 103 -7.18 4.06 1.07
N MET A 104 -6.58 4.89 0.24
CA MET A 104 -7.19 5.34 -1.00
C MET A 104 -7.54 4.15 -1.89
N ARG A 105 -6.59 3.22 -2.05
CA ARG A 105 -6.81 2.02 -2.87
C ARG A 105 -7.89 1.13 -2.24
N TYR A 106 -7.82 0.94 -0.93
CA TYR A 106 -8.81 0.16 -0.19
C TYR A 106 -10.23 0.72 -0.40
N ASP A 107 -10.38 2.03 -0.29
CA ASP A 107 -11.69 2.67 -0.45
C ASP A 107 -12.23 2.51 -1.88
N GLN A 108 -11.34 2.39 -2.87
CA GLN A 108 -11.75 2.12 -4.24
C GLN A 108 -12.24 0.68 -4.44
N LEU A 109 -11.67 -0.26 -3.70
CA LEU A 109 -11.92 -1.69 -3.90
C LEU A 109 -12.90 -2.31 -2.91
N LYS A 110 -13.02 -1.75 -1.71
CA LYS A 110 -13.92 -2.33 -0.72
C LYS A 110 -15.33 -2.36 -1.27
N PRO A 111 -16.12 -3.39 -0.94
CA PRO A 111 -17.52 -3.39 -1.34
C PRO A 111 -18.17 -2.13 -0.79
N LYS A 112 -18.76 -1.32 -1.67
CA LYS A 112 -19.49 -0.15 -1.22
C LYS A 112 -20.63 -0.65 -0.34
N THR A 113 -20.68 -0.18 0.92
CA THR A 113 -21.86 -0.37 1.72
C THR A 113 -22.97 0.21 0.87
N SER A 114 -23.81 -0.65 0.33
CA SER A 114 -24.83 -0.15 -0.57
C SER A 114 -25.73 0.80 0.24
N LEU A 115 -26.24 1.83 -0.42
CA LEU A 115 -27.24 2.68 0.20
C LEU A 115 -28.41 1.86 0.73
N LYS A 116 -28.66 0.70 0.13
CA LYS A 116 -29.66 -0.25 0.62
C LYS A 116 -29.32 -0.75 2.02
N ASP A 117 -28.08 -1.09 2.27
CA ASP A 117 -27.66 -1.58 3.60
C ASP A 117 -27.74 -0.45 4.63
N ALA A 118 -27.39 0.76 4.24
CA ALA A 118 -27.47 1.91 5.11
C ALA A 118 -28.92 2.30 5.42
N GLN A 119 -29.85 1.98 4.53
CA GLN A 119 -31.28 2.31 4.68
C GLN A 119 -32.07 1.25 5.41
N LYS A 120 -31.47 0.10 5.66
CA LYS A 120 -32.09 -0.94 6.46
C LYS A 120 -31.90 -0.67 7.94
#